data_df395c490bab9c846d8cfe1394a4a02f
#
_entry.id   df395c490bab9c846d8cfe1394a4a02f
#
_cell.length_a   1.000
_cell.length_b   1.000
_cell.length_c   1.000
_cell.angle_alpha   90.00
_cell.angle_beta   90.00
_cell.angle_gamma   90.00
#
_symmetry.space_group_name_H-M   'P 1'
#
loop_
_entity.id
_entity.type
_entity.pdbx_description
1 polymer ?
#
loop_
_entity_poly.entity_id
_entity_poly.type
_entity_poly.pdbx_seq_one_letter_code
_entity_poly.pdbx_strand_id
1 'polypeptide(L)'
;MSVTIEKQEWKGWPNCWRLSNGTVELIVTQDIGPRVMRYGFVGEQNLFKEFTEQLGKSGESSWCIRGGHRLWKGPEDRYATYALDNAAIDIQTTANTITATQLVVDT
;
A
#
# COMPACT_ATOMS: atom_id res chain seq x y z
N MET A 1 14.97 13.44 -14.47
CA MET A 1 14.53 12.04 -14.40
C MET A 1 13.02 11.95 -14.43
N SER A 2 12.48 11.17 -15.33
CA SER A 2 11.03 11.03 -15.40
C SER A 2 10.56 9.90 -14.49
N VAL A 3 9.36 10.07 -13.96
CA VAL A 3 8.68 9.07 -13.13
C VAL A 3 7.58 8.44 -13.98
N THR A 4 7.51 7.11 -13.97
CA THR A 4 6.42 6.38 -14.61
C THR A 4 5.49 5.82 -13.54
N ILE A 5 4.18 5.83 -13.83
CA ILE A 5 3.15 5.28 -12.97
C ILE A 5 2.32 4.33 -13.82
N GLU A 6 2.21 3.08 -13.37
CA GLU A 6 1.43 2.08 -14.09
C GLU A 6 0.71 1.16 -13.13
N LYS A 7 -0.47 0.71 -13.56
CA LYS A 7 -1.26 -0.24 -12.80
C LYS A 7 -0.76 -1.64 -13.09
N GLN A 8 -0.59 -2.45 -12.05
CA GLN A 8 -0.16 -3.84 -12.22
C GLN A 8 -0.63 -4.71 -11.05
N GLU A 9 -0.65 -6.01 -11.27
CA GLU A 9 -0.85 -6.98 -10.20
C GLU A 9 0.44 -7.10 -9.38
N TRP A 10 0.30 -7.28 -8.06
CA TRP A 10 1.45 -7.57 -7.20
C TRP A 10 1.05 -8.54 -6.08
N LYS A 11 1.72 -9.70 -6.06
CA LYS A 11 1.62 -10.70 -4.99
C LYS A 11 0.18 -11.10 -4.63
N GLY A 12 -0.70 -11.19 -5.62
CA GLY A 12 -2.09 -11.60 -5.43
C GLY A 12 -3.10 -10.47 -5.35
N TRP A 13 -2.67 -9.21 -5.27
CA TRP A 13 -3.56 -8.05 -5.37
C TRP A 13 -3.57 -7.58 -6.83
N PRO A 14 -4.72 -7.64 -7.52
CA PRO A 14 -4.77 -7.29 -8.94
C PRO A 14 -4.64 -5.80 -9.23
N ASN A 15 -4.99 -4.95 -8.27
CA ASN A 15 -5.02 -3.50 -8.47
C ASN A 15 -3.96 -2.82 -7.61
N CYS A 16 -2.72 -2.90 -8.04
CA CYS A 16 -1.63 -2.15 -7.42
C CYS A 16 -1.08 -1.14 -8.42
N TRP A 17 -0.31 -0.18 -7.91
CA TRP A 17 0.26 0.89 -8.72
C TRP A 17 1.76 0.94 -8.51
N ARG A 18 2.49 0.84 -9.60
CA ARG A 18 3.95 0.93 -9.59
C ARG A 18 4.38 2.33 -9.95
N LEU A 19 5.17 2.95 -9.08
CA LEU A 19 5.78 4.26 -9.29
C LEU A 19 7.29 4.04 -9.39
N SER A 20 7.90 4.45 -10.50
CA SER A 20 9.32 4.19 -10.74
C SER A 20 10.00 5.35 -11.45
N ASN A 21 11.26 5.62 -11.07
CA ASN A 21 12.12 6.56 -11.82
C ASN A 21 13.19 5.82 -12.63
N GLY A 22 13.09 4.50 -12.75
CA GLY A 22 14.07 3.67 -13.46
C GLY A 22 15.17 3.12 -12.58
N THR A 23 15.38 3.71 -11.40
CA THR A 23 16.39 3.27 -10.43
C THR A 23 15.75 2.62 -9.21
N VAL A 24 14.75 3.27 -8.65
CA VAL A 24 13.97 2.74 -7.52
C VAL A 24 12.51 2.65 -7.88
N GLU A 25 11.77 1.81 -7.17
CA GLU A 25 10.34 1.64 -7.39
C GLU A 25 9.57 1.48 -6.09
N LEU A 26 8.32 1.92 -6.14
CA LEU A 26 7.32 1.72 -5.08
C LEU A 26 6.16 0.92 -5.64
N ILE A 27 5.55 0.09 -4.80
CA ILE A 27 4.26 -0.53 -5.11
C ILE A 27 3.26 -0.11 -4.04
N VAL A 28 2.20 0.55 -4.48
CA VAL A 28 1.10 1.03 -3.62
C VAL A 28 -0.13 0.18 -3.92
N THR A 29 -0.77 -0.31 -2.87
CA THR A 29 -1.96 -1.15 -3.03
C THR A 29 -3.23 -0.32 -3.17
N GLN A 30 -4.21 -0.84 -3.91
CA GLN A 30 -5.55 -0.27 -4.02
C GLN A 30 -6.61 -1.23 -3.45
N ASP A 31 -6.36 -2.53 -3.50
CA ASP A 31 -7.31 -3.53 -2.99
C ASP A 31 -7.41 -3.50 -1.47
N ILE A 32 -6.41 -2.98 -0.83
CA ILE A 32 -6.36 -2.71 0.60
C ILE A 32 -5.55 -1.41 0.81
N GLY A 33 -5.56 -0.88 2.01
CA GLY A 33 -4.64 0.19 2.36
C GLY A 33 -5.30 1.49 2.78
N PRO A 34 -4.62 2.59 2.55
CA PRO A 34 -3.40 2.76 1.72
C PRO A 34 -2.16 2.15 2.36
N ARG A 35 -1.37 1.50 1.54
CA ARG A 35 -0.15 0.86 2.02
C ARG A 35 0.89 0.80 0.91
N VAL A 36 2.15 1.13 1.25
CA VAL A 36 3.29 0.95 0.34
C VAL A 36 3.90 -0.41 0.67
N MET A 37 3.66 -1.40 -0.18
CA MET A 37 4.10 -2.76 0.11
C MET A 37 5.50 -3.06 -0.36
N ARG A 38 6.01 -2.31 -1.35
CA ARG A 38 7.36 -2.50 -1.84
C ARG A 38 8.06 -1.15 -2.02
N TYR A 39 9.32 -1.10 -1.61
CA TYR A 39 10.25 -0.03 -1.93
C TYR A 39 11.64 -0.64 -2.10
N GLY A 40 12.31 -0.34 -3.19
CA GLY A 40 13.64 -0.86 -3.43
C GLY A 40 14.16 -0.48 -4.79
N PHE A 41 15.40 -0.89 -5.07
CA PHE A 41 15.97 -0.76 -6.41
C PHE A 41 15.25 -1.69 -7.37
N VAL A 42 15.07 -1.24 -8.61
CA VAL A 42 14.44 -2.04 -9.66
C VAL A 42 15.23 -3.35 -9.84
N GLY A 43 14.53 -4.49 -9.76
CA GLY A 43 15.13 -5.81 -9.90
C GLY A 43 15.82 -6.34 -8.64
N GLU A 44 15.84 -5.56 -7.56
CA GLU A 44 16.47 -5.96 -6.32
C GLU A 44 15.45 -6.30 -5.25
N GLN A 45 15.93 -6.66 -4.08
CA GLN A 45 15.13 -7.10 -2.96
C GLN A 45 14.23 -5.97 -2.43
N ASN A 46 13.03 -6.32 -2.02
CA ASN A 46 12.13 -5.40 -1.32
C ASN A 46 12.73 -5.05 0.04
N LEU A 47 12.85 -3.75 0.33
CA LEU A 47 13.36 -3.29 1.61
C LEU A 47 12.34 -3.39 2.73
N PHE A 48 11.04 -3.47 2.40
CA PHE A 48 9.99 -3.64 3.38
C PHE A 48 9.74 -5.12 3.69
N LYS A 49 9.27 -5.38 4.90
CA LYS A 49 8.88 -6.72 5.32
C LYS A 49 7.60 -7.15 4.59
N GLU A 50 7.56 -8.41 4.17
CA GLU A 50 6.38 -9.05 3.59
C GLU A 50 5.96 -10.21 4.50
N PHE A 51 4.71 -10.17 4.96
CA PHE A 51 4.11 -11.29 5.69
C PHE A 51 3.35 -12.14 4.69
N THR A 52 4.00 -13.19 4.21
CA THR A 52 3.54 -13.97 3.05
C THR A 52 2.14 -14.56 3.21
N GLU A 53 1.75 -14.90 4.43
CA GLU A 53 0.42 -15.46 4.72
C GLU A 53 -0.70 -14.43 4.58
N GLN A 54 -0.36 -13.14 4.48
CA GLN A 54 -1.34 -12.06 4.37
C GLN A 54 -1.33 -11.36 3.01
N LEU A 55 -0.38 -11.71 2.14
CA LEU A 55 -0.26 -11.09 0.82
C LEU A 55 -1.42 -11.51 -0.08
N GLY A 56 -1.94 -10.53 -0.83
CA GLY A 56 -3.02 -10.77 -1.79
C GLY A 56 -4.40 -10.93 -1.17
N LYS A 57 -4.52 -10.76 0.14
CA LYS A 57 -5.77 -10.98 0.87
C LYS A 57 -6.44 -9.67 1.25
N SER A 58 -7.76 -9.71 1.40
CA SER A 58 -8.57 -8.56 1.79
C SER A 58 -9.85 -9.03 2.48
N GLY A 59 -10.58 -8.09 3.08
CA GLY A 59 -11.88 -8.38 3.68
C GLY A 59 -11.80 -9.02 5.06
N GLU A 60 -10.63 -9.09 5.67
CA GLU A 60 -10.49 -9.66 7.02
C GLU A 60 -11.25 -8.81 8.03
N SER A 61 -11.77 -9.45 9.08
CA SER A 61 -12.56 -8.78 10.12
C SER A 61 -11.70 -8.14 11.21
N SER A 62 -10.38 -8.36 11.18
CA SER A 62 -9.46 -7.78 12.15
C SER A 62 -8.28 -7.13 11.44
N TRP A 63 -7.59 -6.25 12.17
CA TRP A 63 -6.40 -5.57 11.64
C TRP A 63 -5.29 -6.58 11.33
N CYS A 64 -4.67 -6.42 10.15
CA CYS A 64 -3.57 -7.27 9.69
C CYS A 64 -2.32 -6.44 9.48
N ILE A 65 -1.18 -6.96 9.94
CA ILE A 65 0.09 -6.24 9.83
C ILE A 65 0.60 -6.18 8.38
N ARG A 66 0.44 -7.22 7.58
CA ARG A 66 0.81 -7.39 6.16
C ARG A 66 2.26 -7.09 5.83
N GLY A 67 2.91 -6.15 6.51
CA GLY A 67 4.21 -5.62 6.15
C GLY A 67 4.09 -4.28 5.43
N GLY A 68 5.15 -3.90 4.71
CA GLY A 68 5.18 -2.63 4.01
C GLY A 68 5.20 -1.42 4.93
N HIS A 69 4.80 -0.28 4.41
CA HIS A 69 4.66 0.96 5.16
C HIS A 69 3.22 1.44 5.13
N ARG A 70 2.71 1.87 6.27
CA ARG A 70 1.40 2.51 6.37
C ARG A 70 1.49 3.81 7.16
N LEU A 71 0.62 4.74 6.85
CA LEU A 71 0.42 5.93 7.65
C LEU A 71 -0.56 5.60 8.77
N TRP A 72 -0.25 6.00 10.00
CA TRP A 72 -1.13 5.73 11.12
C TRP A 72 -1.15 6.90 12.10
N LYS A 73 -2.23 6.98 12.86
CA LYS A 73 -2.44 8.08 13.80
C LYS A 73 -1.60 7.86 15.06
N GLY A 74 -0.83 8.87 15.44
CA GLY A 74 -0.10 8.92 16.70
C GLY A 74 -0.67 9.98 17.63
N PRO A 75 -0.50 9.87 18.94
CA PRO A 75 0.04 8.73 19.65
C PRO A 75 -0.84 7.48 19.48
N GLU A 76 -0.29 6.30 19.76
CA GLU A 76 -0.99 5.05 19.53
C GLU A 76 -2.33 5.02 20.25
N ASP A 77 -3.37 4.77 19.49
CA ASP A 77 -4.74 4.69 19.96
C ASP A 77 -5.32 3.35 19.50
N ARG A 78 -5.93 2.64 20.43
CA ARG A 78 -6.48 1.31 20.22
C ARG A 78 -7.43 1.21 19.02
N TYR A 79 -8.19 2.27 18.75
CA TYR A 79 -9.17 2.29 17.66
C TYR A 79 -8.64 2.98 16.42
N ALA A 80 -8.14 4.21 16.55
CA ALA A 80 -7.74 5.01 15.40
C ALA A 80 -6.45 4.50 14.75
N THR A 81 -5.45 4.08 15.54
CA THR A 81 -4.19 3.55 15.01
C THR A 81 -4.40 2.24 14.26
N TYR A 82 -5.30 1.40 14.75
CA TYR A 82 -5.57 0.08 14.18
C TYR A 82 -6.90 0.02 13.44
N ALA A 83 -7.35 1.14 12.90
CA ALA A 83 -8.51 1.15 12.00
C ALA A 83 -8.24 0.21 10.82
N LEU A 84 -9.25 -0.57 10.43
CA LEU A 84 -9.08 -1.59 9.40
C LEU A 84 -8.78 -0.95 8.05
N ASP A 85 -7.80 -1.52 7.35
CA ASP A 85 -7.43 -1.13 6.00
C ASP A 85 -7.54 -2.32 5.04
N ASN A 86 -8.52 -3.19 5.27
CA ASN A 86 -8.67 -4.48 4.59
C ASN A 86 -9.58 -4.42 3.37
N ALA A 87 -9.96 -3.23 2.92
CA ALA A 87 -10.86 -3.03 1.79
C ALA A 87 -10.25 -2.07 0.77
N ALA A 88 -10.85 -2.07 -0.42
CA ALA A 88 -10.40 -1.21 -1.51
C ALA A 88 -10.49 0.28 -1.13
N ILE A 89 -9.55 1.06 -1.66
CA ILE A 89 -9.44 2.48 -1.42
C ILE A 89 -9.51 3.25 -2.74
N ASP A 90 -9.63 4.57 -2.63
CA ASP A 90 -9.59 5.46 -3.79
C ASP A 90 -8.14 5.78 -4.17
N ILE A 91 -7.83 5.64 -5.45
CA ILE A 91 -6.52 6.00 -6.00
C ILE A 91 -6.74 7.02 -7.11
N GLN A 92 -5.99 8.12 -7.03
CA GLN A 92 -5.94 9.12 -8.09
C GLN A 92 -4.49 9.30 -8.52
N THR A 93 -4.27 9.42 -9.82
CA THR A 93 -2.93 9.56 -10.37
C THR A 93 -2.83 10.80 -11.25
N THR A 94 -1.62 11.38 -11.27
CA THR A 94 -1.23 12.39 -12.24
C THR A 94 -0.06 11.83 -13.04
N ALA A 95 0.62 12.67 -13.81
CA ALA A 95 1.78 12.25 -14.59
C ALA A 95 2.92 11.72 -13.70
N ASN A 96 3.01 12.21 -12.46
CA ASN A 96 4.14 11.89 -11.58
C ASN A 96 3.77 11.73 -10.11
N THR A 97 2.47 11.61 -9.78
CA THR A 97 2.04 11.44 -8.39
C THR A 97 0.94 10.39 -8.26
N ILE A 98 0.87 9.78 -7.08
CA ILE A 98 -0.24 8.91 -6.69
C ILE A 98 -0.81 9.45 -5.38
N THR A 99 -2.14 9.59 -5.33
CA THR A 99 -2.84 9.93 -4.09
C THR A 99 -3.75 8.76 -3.71
N ALA A 100 -3.50 8.20 -2.53
CA ALA A 100 -4.28 7.09 -1.99
C ALA A 100 -5.08 7.60 -0.80
N THR A 101 -6.40 7.41 -0.85
CA THR A 101 -7.29 7.95 0.18
C THR A 101 -8.14 6.86 0.79
N GLN A 102 -8.12 6.79 2.11
CA GLN A 102 -9.01 5.93 2.88
C GLN A 102 -9.86 6.79 3.79
N LEU A 103 -11.17 6.55 3.78
CA LEU A 103 -12.06 7.20 4.73
C LEU A 103 -12.08 6.36 6.02
N VAL A 104 -11.66 6.97 7.13
CA VAL A 104 -11.68 6.33 8.44
C VAL A 104 -12.73 7.04 9.28
N VAL A 105 -13.68 6.26 9.80
CA VAL A 105 -14.68 6.80 10.71
C VAL A 105 -14.13 6.72 12.13
N ASP A 106 -13.91 7.88 12.72
CA ASP A 106 -13.41 7.99 14.09
C ASP A 106 -14.62 7.97 15.03
N THR A 107 -14.75 6.91 15.80
CA THR A 107 -15.86 6.73 16.74
C THR A 107 -15.43 6.90 18.18
#